data_309d09ee2606e5c4d26e6411c453d7b8
#
_entry.id   309d09ee2606e5c4d26e6411c453d7b8
#
_cell.length_a   1.000
_cell.length_b   1.000
_cell.length_c   1.000
_cell.angle_alpha   90.00
_cell.angle_beta   90.00
_cell.angle_gamma   90.00
#
_symmetry.space_group_name_H-M   'P 1'
#
loop_
_entity.id
_entity.type
_entity.pdbx_description
1 polymer ?
#
loop_
_entity_poly.entity_id
_entity_poly.type
_entity_poly.pdbx_seq_one_letter_code
_entity_poly.pdbx_strand_id
1 'polypeptide(L)'
;MLMALPVCGPAQSTERRIERTVERIAESAARMAERVSERVSRAFDEWDRADDERLQNQDFVSRIDTTIAFSANGTVDLSTISGEIRVTGWSRNEARIQAYSERGDLRFSASSSRIRIEARSRRGRMGETRYELSVPQGSRLIVQSTSGDVTARDVNGPVDLHTTSGDIALHGATGSIEISTTSGDIEASRLRGDIEVDAVSGEFDVTDAEGTIRVETVSSDIVLRNLRVREATASTVSGEILYEGAVIRDGHYDFRSHSGNVTVRIPANSSARFQFETYSGELDSDFPITLMPGERSRSRPRRFEFNIGSGEARIVTETFSGDIMLERSGTSR
;
A
#
# COMPACT_ATOMS: atom_id res chain seq x y z
N MET A 1 -44.35 -39.35 -13.03
CA MET A 1 -43.67 -38.75 -11.89
C MET A 1 -42.47 -37.99 -12.43
N LEU A 2 -42.71 -36.72 -12.84
CA LEU A 2 -41.64 -35.85 -13.38
C LEU A 2 -40.96 -35.14 -12.21
N MET A 3 -39.72 -35.45 -11.97
CA MET A 3 -38.88 -34.66 -11.06
C MET A 3 -38.49 -33.34 -11.77
N ALA A 4 -38.96 -32.22 -11.25
CA ALA A 4 -38.50 -30.90 -11.65
C ALA A 4 -37.14 -30.65 -11.02
N LEU A 5 -36.11 -30.51 -11.84
CA LEU A 5 -34.81 -30.00 -11.43
C LEU A 5 -34.94 -28.50 -11.08
N PRO A 6 -34.35 -28.02 -9.95
CA PRO A 6 -34.40 -26.62 -9.67
C PRO A 6 -33.49 -25.87 -10.67
N VAL A 7 -34.09 -25.00 -11.45
CA VAL A 7 -33.35 -24.04 -12.30
C VAL A 7 -32.66 -23.07 -11.38
N CYS A 8 -31.35 -23.20 -11.25
CA CYS A 8 -30.52 -22.26 -10.55
C CYS A 8 -30.49 -20.95 -11.37
N GLY A 9 -31.20 -19.93 -10.92
CA GLY A 9 -31.35 -18.66 -11.63
C GLY A 9 -30.03 -17.85 -11.62
N PRO A 10 -29.84 -16.91 -12.56
CA PRO A 10 -28.63 -16.12 -12.71
C PRO A 10 -28.25 -15.29 -11.47
N ALA A 11 -29.18 -14.93 -10.60
CA ALA A 11 -28.95 -14.23 -9.34
C ALA A 11 -28.09 -15.05 -8.34
N GLN A 12 -28.34 -16.36 -8.22
CA GLN A 12 -27.56 -17.23 -7.32
C GLN A 12 -26.12 -17.46 -7.79
N SER A 13 -25.85 -17.34 -9.08
CA SER A 13 -24.49 -17.48 -9.62
C SER A 13 -23.62 -16.25 -9.32
N THR A 14 -24.23 -15.07 -9.28
CA THR A 14 -23.53 -13.79 -9.04
C THR A 14 -23.34 -13.56 -7.54
N GLU A 15 -24.34 -13.88 -6.73
CA GLU A 15 -24.22 -13.85 -5.26
C GLU A 15 -23.06 -14.75 -4.80
N ARG A 16 -22.96 -15.98 -5.31
CA ARG A 16 -21.83 -16.86 -5.05
C ARG A 16 -20.51 -16.36 -5.63
N ARG A 17 -20.53 -15.54 -6.67
CA ARG A 17 -19.32 -14.95 -7.25
C ARG A 17 -18.83 -13.78 -6.38
N ILE A 18 -19.74 -12.95 -5.90
CA ILE A 18 -19.43 -11.85 -4.97
C ILE A 18 -18.99 -12.42 -3.63
N GLU A 19 -19.71 -13.40 -3.06
CA GLU A 19 -19.29 -14.13 -1.87
C GLU A 19 -17.86 -14.70 -2.02
N ARG A 20 -17.56 -15.33 -3.15
CA ARG A 20 -16.19 -15.82 -3.42
C ARG A 20 -15.16 -14.71 -3.60
N THR A 21 -15.56 -13.54 -4.05
CA THR A 21 -14.66 -12.39 -4.17
C THR A 21 -14.37 -11.82 -2.79
N VAL A 22 -15.39 -11.64 -1.97
CA VAL A 22 -15.27 -11.24 -0.56
C VAL A 22 -14.45 -12.24 0.23
N GLU A 23 -14.77 -13.54 0.08
CA GLU A 23 -14.03 -14.62 0.74
C GLU A 23 -12.55 -14.62 0.30
N ARG A 24 -12.26 -14.39 -0.99
CA ARG A 24 -10.88 -14.24 -1.48
C ARG A 24 -10.17 -13.00 -0.94
N ILE A 25 -10.87 -11.86 -0.84
CA ILE A 25 -10.31 -10.63 -0.27
C ILE A 25 -10.05 -10.84 1.22
N ALA A 26 -11.02 -11.39 1.96
CA ALA A 26 -10.85 -11.70 3.37
C ALA A 26 -9.74 -12.76 3.62
N GLU A 27 -9.67 -13.79 2.79
CA GLU A 27 -8.57 -14.77 2.82
C GLU A 27 -7.24 -14.15 2.41
N SER A 28 -7.23 -13.24 1.44
CA SER A 28 -6.04 -12.51 1.02
C SER A 28 -5.54 -11.63 2.15
N ALA A 29 -6.44 -10.89 2.78
CA ALA A 29 -6.15 -10.05 3.93
C ALA A 29 -5.64 -10.84 5.15
N ALA A 30 -6.27 -11.99 5.45
CA ALA A 30 -5.80 -12.88 6.52
C ALA A 30 -4.41 -13.45 6.21
N ARG A 31 -4.18 -13.91 4.96
CA ARG A 31 -2.86 -14.37 4.50
C ARG A 31 -1.82 -13.26 4.49
N MET A 32 -2.23 -12.02 4.29
CA MET A 32 -1.38 -10.85 4.30
C MET A 32 -0.96 -10.50 5.72
N ALA A 33 -1.92 -10.39 6.66
CA ALA A 33 -1.63 -10.18 8.07
C ALA A 33 -0.71 -11.29 8.62
N GLU A 34 -0.95 -12.54 8.22
CA GLU A 34 -0.10 -13.68 8.56
C GLU A 34 1.30 -13.56 7.92
N ARG A 35 1.40 -13.19 6.63
CA ARG A 35 2.68 -12.96 5.93
C ARG A 35 3.48 -11.81 6.53
N VAL A 36 2.82 -10.68 6.87
CA VAL A 36 3.48 -9.55 7.55
C VAL A 36 4.00 -9.99 8.91
N SER A 37 3.17 -10.64 9.72
CA SER A 37 3.56 -11.19 11.02
C SER A 37 4.69 -12.23 10.89
N GLU A 38 4.59 -13.16 9.92
CA GLU A 38 5.63 -14.14 9.67
C GLU A 38 6.92 -13.54 9.10
N ARG A 39 6.85 -12.51 8.23
CA ARG A 39 8.05 -11.82 7.72
C ARG A 39 8.77 -11.09 8.85
N VAL A 40 8.02 -10.36 9.68
CA VAL A 40 8.56 -9.71 10.87
C VAL A 40 9.17 -10.75 11.81
N SER A 41 8.44 -11.83 12.14
CA SER A 41 8.95 -12.90 13.00
C SER A 41 10.14 -13.65 12.39
N ARG A 42 10.12 -14.00 11.10
CA ARG A 42 11.24 -14.66 10.42
C ARG A 42 12.47 -13.77 10.33
N ALA A 43 12.29 -12.47 10.08
CA ALA A 43 13.41 -11.54 10.07
C ALA A 43 14.07 -11.49 11.46
N PHE A 44 13.29 -11.52 12.54
CA PHE A 44 13.84 -11.64 13.89
C PHE A 44 14.46 -13.02 14.15
N ASP A 45 13.84 -14.12 13.70
CA ASP A 45 14.34 -15.48 13.91
C ASP A 45 15.57 -15.86 13.05
N GLU A 46 15.65 -15.38 11.81
CA GLU A 46 16.85 -15.55 10.96
C GLU A 46 18.03 -14.74 11.51
N TRP A 47 17.75 -13.63 12.12
CA TRP A 47 18.76 -12.81 12.78
C TRP A 47 19.28 -13.44 14.05
N ASP A 48 18.44 -14.07 14.85
CA ASP A 48 18.87 -14.80 16.05
C ASP A 48 19.75 -16.02 15.74
N ARG A 49 19.45 -16.73 14.64
CA ARG A 49 20.19 -17.94 14.27
C ARG A 49 21.52 -17.71 13.55
N ALA A 50 21.58 -16.68 12.71
CA ALA A 50 22.79 -16.41 11.91
C ALA A 50 23.97 -15.87 12.74
N ASP A 51 23.72 -15.45 13.95
CA ASP A 51 24.62 -14.62 14.72
C ASP A 51 25.13 -15.17 16.04
N ASP A 52 24.53 -16.23 16.58
CA ASP A 52 25.02 -16.85 17.82
C ASP A 52 26.46 -17.38 17.72
N GLU A 53 26.92 -17.71 16.52
CA GLU A 53 28.29 -18.19 16.29
C GLU A 53 29.33 -17.08 16.06
N ARG A 54 28.90 -15.84 15.75
CA ARG A 54 29.80 -14.70 15.46
C ARG A 54 29.87 -13.63 16.56
N LEU A 55 29.08 -13.76 17.62
CA LEU A 55 28.76 -12.69 18.57
C LEU A 55 29.68 -12.51 19.77
N GLN A 56 30.80 -13.21 19.85
CA GLN A 56 31.67 -13.09 21.03
C GLN A 56 32.49 -11.79 21.10
N ASN A 57 32.47 -10.91 20.09
CA ASN A 57 33.30 -9.72 20.03
C ASN A 57 32.67 -8.47 19.39
N GLN A 58 31.38 -8.15 19.62
CA GLN A 58 30.81 -6.88 19.17
C GLN A 58 30.40 -6.01 20.35
N ASP A 59 30.90 -4.76 20.37
CA ASP A 59 30.52 -3.74 21.34
C ASP A 59 29.07 -3.30 21.14
N PHE A 60 28.24 -3.52 22.14
CA PHE A 60 26.88 -2.99 22.18
C PHE A 60 26.94 -1.54 22.67
N VAL A 61 26.37 -0.65 21.90
CA VAL A 61 26.33 0.77 22.22
C VAL A 61 24.89 1.25 22.30
N SER A 62 24.59 2.13 23.21
CA SER A 62 23.28 2.78 23.33
C SER A 62 23.15 4.02 22.42
N ARG A 63 24.24 4.45 21.81
CA ARG A 63 24.29 5.63 20.93
C ARG A 63 25.32 5.44 19.82
N ILE A 64 24.91 5.76 18.61
CA ILE A 64 25.74 5.81 17.42
C ILE A 64 25.68 7.25 16.89
N ASP A 65 26.82 7.84 16.60
CA ASP A 65 26.93 9.15 15.94
C ASP A 65 28.15 9.10 15.03
N THR A 66 27.96 8.86 13.76
CA THR A 66 29.04 8.64 12.81
C THR A 66 28.70 9.09 11.39
N THR A 67 29.72 9.35 10.62
CA THR A 67 29.62 9.59 9.17
C THR A 67 30.59 8.67 8.46
N ILE A 68 30.12 7.97 7.45
CA ILE A 68 30.91 7.01 6.69
C ILE A 68 30.78 7.28 5.20
N ALA A 69 31.81 6.96 4.43
CA ALA A 69 31.70 6.93 2.97
C ALA A 69 30.71 5.83 2.57
N PHE A 70 29.72 6.16 1.76
CA PHE A 70 28.65 5.25 1.40
C PHE A 70 28.32 5.35 -0.09
N SER A 71 28.07 4.21 -0.71
CA SER A 71 27.78 4.12 -2.13
C SER A 71 26.42 4.75 -2.47
N ALA A 72 26.33 5.39 -3.63
CA ALA A 72 25.10 6.02 -4.11
C ALA A 72 23.90 5.06 -4.17
N ASN A 73 24.14 3.76 -4.39
CA ASN A 73 23.11 2.71 -4.45
C ASN A 73 23.28 1.69 -3.31
N GLY A 74 23.80 2.13 -2.17
CA GLY A 74 23.98 1.28 -1.00
C GLY A 74 22.65 0.86 -0.37
N THR A 75 22.68 -0.17 0.46
CA THR A 75 21.48 -0.67 1.18
C THR A 75 21.53 -0.22 2.63
N VAL A 76 20.46 0.39 3.08
CA VAL A 76 20.22 0.78 4.47
C VAL A 76 19.13 -0.13 5.05
N ASP A 77 19.47 -0.86 6.09
CA ASP A 77 18.65 -1.90 6.70
C ASP A 77 18.47 -1.55 8.20
N LEU A 78 17.26 -1.15 8.55
CA LEU A 78 16.92 -0.64 9.88
C LEU A 78 15.88 -1.52 10.53
N SER A 79 16.11 -1.90 11.78
CA SER A 79 15.14 -2.65 12.55
C SER A 79 14.97 -2.08 13.94
N THR A 80 13.71 -1.93 14.36
CA THR A 80 13.36 -1.47 15.71
C THR A 80 12.11 -2.16 16.22
N ILE A 81 11.95 -2.19 17.53
CA ILE A 81 10.69 -2.65 18.15
C ILE A 81 9.79 -1.45 18.45
N SER A 82 10.35 -0.34 18.93
CA SER A 82 9.56 0.87 19.21
C SER A 82 10.40 2.12 19.05
N GLY A 83 9.75 3.22 18.70
CA GLY A 83 10.39 4.52 18.56
C GLY A 83 10.23 5.15 17.20
N GLU A 84 11.18 5.93 16.75
CA GLU A 84 11.06 6.72 15.54
C GLU A 84 12.25 6.49 14.60
N ILE A 85 11.94 6.31 13.33
CA ILE A 85 12.93 6.18 12.25
C ILE A 85 12.73 7.33 11.27
N ARG A 86 13.76 8.16 11.10
CA ARG A 86 13.82 9.22 10.08
C ARG A 86 14.96 8.98 9.13
N VAL A 87 14.64 8.87 7.85
CA VAL A 87 15.65 8.73 6.79
C VAL A 87 15.48 9.84 5.76
N THR A 88 16.55 10.54 5.46
CA THR A 88 16.55 11.62 4.45
C THR A 88 17.59 11.34 3.38
N GLY A 89 17.17 11.38 2.13
CA GLY A 89 18.07 11.27 0.99
C GLY A 89 18.80 12.58 0.71
N TRP A 90 20.11 12.51 0.42
CA TRP A 90 20.91 13.66 0.01
C TRP A 90 21.81 13.36 -1.19
N SER A 91 22.45 14.39 -1.73
CA SER A 91 23.29 14.25 -2.93
C SER A 91 24.75 13.84 -2.65
N ARG A 92 25.10 13.50 -1.41
CA ARG A 92 26.48 13.15 -1.03
C ARG A 92 26.68 11.64 -1.06
N ASN A 93 27.90 11.18 -1.41
CA ASN A 93 28.27 9.75 -1.34
C ASN A 93 28.80 9.38 0.04
N GLU A 94 28.09 9.75 1.07
CA GLU A 94 28.33 9.45 2.47
C GLU A 94 27.02 9.20 3.20
N ALA A 95 27.06 8.49 4.30
CA ALA A 95 25.92 8.32 5.20
C ALA A 95 26.23 8.92 6.57
N ARG A 96 25.36 9.82 7.01
CA ARG A 96 25.34 10.33 8.38
C ARG A 96 24.35 9.51 9.18
N ILE A 97 24.79 8.97 10.30
CA ILE A 97 24.01 8.05 11.13
C ILE A 97 24.01 8.57 12.56
N GLN A 98 22.82 8.84 13.06
CA GLN A 98 22.57 9.12 14.45
C GLN A 98 21.51 8.16 14.96
N ALA A 99 21.87 7.28 15.87
CA ALA A 99 20.95 6.32 16.45
C ALA A 99 21.09 6.31 17.96
N TYR A 100 19.97 6.22 18.64
CA TYR A 100 19.89 6.23 20.08
C TYR A 100 18.88 5.20 20.57
N SER A 101 19.20 4.53 21.67
CA SER A 101 18.31 3.64 22.39
C SER A 101 18.28 4.00 23.87
N GLU A 102 17.10 4.22 24.41
CA GLU A 102 16.92 4.61 25.82
C GLU A 102 17.22 3.48 26.79
N ARG A 103 16.78 2.26 26.46
CA ARG A 103 16.91 1.05 27.29
C ARG A 103 17.15 -0.19 26.45
N GLY A 104 18.24 -0.27 25.78
CA GLY A 104 18.57 -1.39 24.92
C GLY A 104 19.92 -1.19 24.31
N ASP A 105 20.37 -2.20 23.64
CA ASP A 105 21.62 -2.17 22.92
C ASP A 105 21.33 -2.01 21.43
N LEU A 106 22.13 -1.20 20.75
CA LEU A 106 22.10 -1.07 19.30
C LEU A 106 23.22 -1.94 18.72
N ARG A 107 22.85 -2.83 17.82
CA ARG A 107 23.81 -3.51 16.98
C ARG A 107 24.00 -2.67 15.73
N PHE A 108 25.24 -2.34 15.43
CA PHE A 108 25.62 -1.54 14.30
C PHE A 108 26.65 -2.26 13.44
N SER A 109 26.37 -2.37 12.17
CA SER A 109 27.32 -2.85 11.18
C SER A 109 27.26 -1.95 9.96
N ALA A 110 28.41 -1.49 9.50
CA ALA A 110 28.49 -0.61 8.34
C ALA A 110 29.66 -0.97 7.43
N SER A 111 29.40 -0.87 6.15
CA SER A 111 30.38 -0.95 5.07
C SER A 111 30.10 0.16 4.06
N SER A 112 30.92 0.28 3.04
CA SER A 112 30.69 1.26 1.97
C SER A 112 29.42 1.03 1.14
N SER A 113 28.80 -0.16 1.23
CA SER A 113 27.61 -0.54 0.44
C SER A 113 26.41 -0.99 1.28
N ARG A 114 26.59 -1.21 2.57
CA ARG A 114 25.50 -1.64 3.45
C ARG A 114 25.66 -1.06 4.84
N ILE A 115 24.57 -0.52 5.36
CA ILE A 115 24.39 -0.11 6.76
C ILE A 115 23.30 -0.99 7.34
N ARG A 116 23.53 -1.56 8.54
CA ARG A 116 22.53 -2.27 9.32
C ARG A 116 22.53 -1.74 10.74
N ILE A 117 21.33 -1.37 11.22
CA ILE A 117 21.10 -0.94 12.60
C ILE A 117 19.92 -1.75 13.14
N GLU A 118 20.16 -2.42 14.25
CA GLU A 118 19.17 -3.27 14.91
C GLU A 118 19.09 -2.87 16.39
N ALA A 119 17.89 -2.59 16.88
CA ALA A 119 17.65 -2.42 18.31
C ALA A 119 17.38 -3.76 18.96
N ARG A 120 18.10 -4.08 20.02
CA ARG A 120 17.94 -5.30 20.81
C ARG A 120 17.45 -5.02 22.22
N SER A 121 16.50 -5.84 22.66
CA SER A 121 16.05 -5.82 24.04
C SER A 121 17.14 -6.30 25.00
N ARG A 122 17.36 -5.58 26.07
CA ARG A 122 18.21 -6.01 27.18
C ARG A 122 17.34 -6.52 28.32
N ARG A 123 17.45 -7.79 28.66
CA ARG A 123 16.68 -8.45 29.75
C ARG A 123 15.14 -8.31 29.59
N GLY A 124 14.63 -8.39 28.35
CA GLY A 124 13.19 -8.33 28.08
C GLY A 124 12.56 -6.94 28.25
N ARG A 125 13.37 -5.89 28.39
CA ARG A 125 12.90 -4.50 28.45
C ARG A 125 13.48 -3.73 27.28
N MET A 126 12.60 -3.11 26.48
CA MET A 126 12.96 -2.14 25.44
C MET A 126 12.53 -0.75 25.90
N GLY A 127 13.33 0.24 25.57
CA GLY A 127 12.98 1.66 25.59
C GLY A 127 12.75 2.15 24.16
N GLU A 128 12.39 3.39 24.05
CA GLU A 128 12.28 4.05 22.75
C GLU A 128 13.64 4.10 22.04
N THR A 129 13.59 3.91 20.74
CA THR A 129 14.72 4.12 19.85
C THR A 129 14.47 5.32 18.96
N ARG A 130 15.53 6.00 18.57
CA ARG A 130 15.47 7.06 17.58
C ARG A 130 16.60 6.88 16.59
N TYR A 131 16.20 6.72 15.32
CA TYR A 131 17.14 6.64 14.22
C TYR A 131 16.97 7.86 13.32
N GLU A 132 18.04 8.59 13.10
CA GLU A 132 18.09 9.72 12.18
C GLU A 132 19.26 9.51 11.21
N LEU A 133 18.92 9.24 9.95
CA LEU A 133 19.90 8.96 8.92
C LEU A 133 19.78 9.92 7.76
N SER A 134 20.94 10.38 7.26
CA SER A 134 21.01 11.02 5.95
C SER A 134 21.87 10.14 5.04
N VAL A 135 21.31 9.72 3.91
CA VAL A 135 21.90 8.72 3.01
C VAL A 135 21.84 9.20 1.56
N PRO A 136 22.68 8.69 0.65
CA PRO A 136 22.55 9.02 -0.77
C PRO A 136 21.14 8.73 -1.31
N GLN A 137 20.61 9.61 -2.14
CA GLN A 137 19.24 9.51 -2.65
C GLN A 137 18.94 8.19 -3.36
N GLY A 138 19.91 7.58 -4.04
CA GLY A 138 19.74 6.30 -4.73
C GLY A 138 19.81 5.05 -3.84
N SER A 139 19.93 5.23 -2.52
CA SER A 139 20.03 4.11 -1.58
C SER A 139 18.74 3.28 -1.56
N ARG A 140 18.91 1.95 -1.45
CA ARG A 140 17.80 1.06 -1.11
C ARG A 140 17.53 1.15 0.38
N LEU A 141 16.29 1.40 0.75
CA LEU A 141 15.85 1.49 2.14
C LEU A 141 15.01 0.26 2.51
N ILE A 142 15.40 -0.43 3.58
CA ILE A 142 14.64 -1.54 4.18
C ILE A 142 14.41 -1.16 5.64
N VAL A 143 13.15 -1.10 6.06
CA VAL A 143 12.78 -0.79 7.44
C VAL A 143 11.83 -1.85 7.97
N GLN A 144 12.13 -2.35 9.15
CA GLN A 144 11.27 -3.27 9.89
C GLN A 144 11.01 -2.71 11.28
N SER A 145 9.75 -2.45 11.60
CA SER A 145 9.33 -1.93 12.89
C SER A 145 8.18 -2.74 13.46
N THR A 146 8.14 -2.93 14.79
CA THR A 146 6.96 -3.48 15.42
C THR A 146 6.00 -2.37 15.83
N SER A 147 6.51 -1.33 16.52
CA SER A 147 5.68 -0.23 17.01
C SER A 147 6.48 1.07 16.98
N GLY A 148 6.61 1.65 15.83
CA GLY A 148 7.38 2.87 15.67
C GLY A 148 7.08 3.53 14.34
N ASP A 149 7.12 4.86 14.36
CA ASP A 149 6.82 5.67 13.20
C ASP A 149 8.02 5.73 12.26
N VAL A 150 7.72 5.68 10.97
CA VAL A 150 8.73 5.69 9.92
C VAL A 150 8.51 6.89 9.01
N THR A 151 9.50 7.78 8.95
CA THR A 151 9.51 8.89 7.99
C THR A 151 10.68 8.74 7.03
N ALA A 152 10.42 8.62 5.74
CA ALA A 152 11.44 8.60 4.70
C ALA A 152 11.20 9.74 3.70
N ARG A 153 12.24 10.51 3.42
CA ARG A 153 12.15 11.66 2.51
C ARG A 153 13.27 11.64 1.48
N ASP A 154 12.90 11.88 0.22
CA ASP A 154 13.83 12.02 -0.91
C ASP A 154 14.79 10.84 -1.08
N VAL A 155 14.35 9.63 -0.71
CA VAL A 155 15.05 8.37 -0.95
C VAL A 155 14.61 7.85 -2.32
N ASN A 156 15.23 8.33 -3.38
CA ASN A 156 14.89 8.01 -4.78
C ASN A 156 15.37 6.62 -5.22
N GLY A 157 15.51 5.68 -4.31
CA GLY A 157 15.82 4.27 -4.54
C GLY A 157 14.64 3.36 -4.19
N PRO A 158 14.80 2.04 -4.35
CA PRO A 158 13.80 1.08 -3.90
C PRO A 158 13.57 1.16 -2.39
N VAL A 159 12.31 1.07 -1.98
CA VAL A 159 11.87 1.21 -0.59
C VAL A 159 11.03 0.00 -0.20
N ASP A 160 11.33 -0.55 0.98
CA ASP A 160 10.67 -1.71 1.55
C ASP A 160 10.41 -1.42 3.04
N LEU A 161 9.16 -1.09 3.38
CA LEU A 161 8.76 -0.67 4.73
C LEU A 161 7.76 -1.66 5.31
N HIS A 162 8.13 -2.31 6.40
CA HIS A 162 7.25 -3.22 7.14
C HIS A 162 7.07 -2.74 8.57
N THR A 163 5.85 -2.52 8.99
CA THR A 163 5.51 -2.21 10.39
C THR A 163 4.32 -3.04 10.87
N THR A 164 4.25 -3.32 12.15
CA THR A 164 3.03 -3.91 12.72
C THR A 164 2.10 -2.81 13.19
N SER A 165 2.65 -1.76 13.81
CA SER A 165 1.87 -0.62 14.29
C SER A 165 2.77 0.62 14.30
N GLY A 166 2.24 1.72 13.86
CA GLY A 166 2.95 2.98 13.69
C GLY A 166 2.72 3.59 12.31
N ASP A 167 2.83 4.88 12.23
CA ASP A 167 2.52 5.62 11.02
C ASP A 167 3.72 5.63 10.06
N ILE A 168 3.42 5.61 8.77
CA ILE A 168 4.42 5.65 7.70
C ILE A 168 4.23 6.90 6.87
N ALA A 169 5.24 7.77 6.84
CA ALA A 169 5.29 8.93 5.96
C ALA A 169 6.43 8.77 4.93
N LEU A 170 6.07 8.55 3.65
CA LEU A 170 7.02 8.36 2.56
C LEU A 170 6.92 9.48 1.53
N HIS A 171 7.94 10.29 1.40
CA HIS A 171 7.97 11.40 0.46
C HIS A 171 9.13 11.27 -0.53
N GLY A 172 8.83 10.92 -1.77
CA GLY A 172 9.82 10.75 -2.83
C GLY A 172 10.52 9.39 -2.76
N ALA A 173 10.07 8.47 -3.61
CA ALA A 173 10.70 7.17 -3.82
C ALA A 173 10.57 6.76 -5.29
N THR A 174 11.50 5.92 -5.76
CA THR A 174 11.51 5.50 -7.17
C THR A 174 11.89 4.03 -7.29
N GLY A 175 11.23 3.31 -8.19
CA GLY A 175 11.47 1.91 -8.47
C GLY A 175 10.42 1.01 -7.82
N SER A 176 10.86 -0.05 -7.16
CA SER A 176 9.96 -0.93 -6.40
C SER A 176 9.73 -0.33 -5.01
N ILE A 177 8.47 -0.08 -4.68
CA ILE A 177 8.04 0.51 -3.41
C ILE A 177 7.06 -0.48 -2.79
N GLU A 178 7.46 -1.13 -1.72
CA GLU A 178 6.64 -2.09 -0.97
C GLU A 178 6.40 -1.54 0.43
N ILE A 179 5.14 -1.41 0.83
CA ILE A 179 4.73 -0.93 2.15
C ILE A 179 3.76 -1.93 2.74
N SER A 180 4.03 -2.42 3.93
CA SER A 180 3.14 -3.34 4.64
C SER A 180 2.92 -2.89 6.08
N THR A 181 1.67 -2.78 6.52
CA THR A 181 1.32 -2.49 7.91
C THR A 181 0.12 -3.30 8.39
N THR A 182 0.08 -3.58 9.69
CA THR A 182 -1.14 -4.14 10.28
C THR A 182 -2.04 -3.03 10.79
N SER A 183 -1.48 -1.97 11.39
CA SER A 183 -2.26 -0.80 11.82
C SER A 183 -1.38 0.45 11.83
N GLY A 184 -1.97 1.57 11.53
CA GLY A 184 -1.30 2.87 11.39
C GLY A 184 -1.61 3.49 10.04
N ASP A 185 -1.48 4.79 9.98
CA ASP A 185 -1.77 5.54 8.78
C ASP A 185 -0.57 5.57 7.83
N ILE A 186 -0.85 5.55 6.54
CA ILE A 186 0.18 5.62 5.50
C ILE A 186 -0.06 6.88 4.67
N GLU A 187 0.86 7.82 4.76
CA GLU A 187 0.91 9.00 3.90
C GLU A 187 2.09 8.87 2.93
N ALA A 188 1.81 8.83 1.63
CA ALA A 188 2.85 8.68 0.63
C ALA A 188 2.70 9.70 -0.50
N SER A 189 3.81 10.28 -0.95
CA SER A 189 3.76 11.27 -2.02
C SER A 189 4.98 11.26 -2.92
N ARG A 190 4.81 11.72 -4.17
CA ARG A 190 5.87 11.81 -5.19
C ARG A 190 6.55 10.47 -5.47
N LEU A 191 5.74 9.46 -5.71
CA LEU A 191 6.20 8.09 -5.95
C LEU A 191 6.30 7.81 -7.45
N ARG A 192 7.31 7.02 -7.85
CA ARG A 192 7.49 6.62 -9.26
C ARG A 192 7.93 5.16 -9.37
N GLY A 193 7.17 4.37 -10.09
CA GLY A 193 7.49 2.96 -10.37
C GLY A 193 6.37 2.02 -9.99
N ASP A 194 6.75 0.86 -9.45
CA ASP A 194 5.80 -0.17 -9.04
C ASP A 194 5.55 -0.05 -7.53
N ILE A 195 4.31 0.35 -7.19
CA ILE A 195 3.90 0.64 -5.82
C ILE A 195 2.96 -0.46 -5.36
N GLU A 196 3.32 -1.16 -4.30
CA GLU A 196 2.51 -2.18 -3.66
C GLU A 196 2.31 -1.83 -2.18
N VAL A 197 1.06 -1.78 -1.75
CA VAL A 197 0.69 -1.44 -0.38
C VAL A 197 -0.29 -2.47 0.17
N ASP A 198 0.09 -3.05 1.29
CA ASP A 198 -0.67 -4.04 2.02
C ASP A 198 -0.96 -3.53 3.43
N ALA A 199 -2.22 -3.26 3.76
CA ALA A 199 -2.62 -2.79 5.08
C ALA A 199 -3.81 -3.58 5.63
N VAL A 200 -3.93 -3.68 6.95
CA VAL A 200 -5.12 -4.26 7.56
C VAL A 200 -6.07 -3.17 8.02
N SER A 201 -5.57 -2.16 8.73
CA SER A 201 -6.38 -1.02 9.21
C SER A 201 -5.56 0.26 9.27
N GLY A 202 -6.23 1.41 9.17
CA GLY A 202 -5.65 2.75 9.12
C GLY A 202 -6.19 3.54 7.94
N GLU A 203 -5.69 4.73 7.70
CA GLU A 203 -5.99 5.53 6.52
C GLU A 203 -4.81 5.44 5.53
N PHE A 204 -5.13 5.36 4.24
CA PHE A 204 -4.13 5.30 3.20
C PHE A 204 -4.31 6.46 2.23
N ASP A 205 -3.37 7.40 2.23
CA ASP A 205 -3.34 8.55 1.32
C ASP A 205 -2.09 8.53 0.44
N VAL A 206 -2.29 8.42 -0.87
CA VAL A 206 -1.22 8.58 -1.86
C VAL A 206 -1.50 9.75 -2.77
N THR A 207 -0.54 10.64 -2.84
CA THR A 207 -0.61 11.82 -3.71
C THR A 207 0.59 11.86 -4.66
N ASP A 208 0.37 12.23 -5.92
CA ASP A 208 1.43 12.40 -6.93
C ASP A 208 2.20 11.08 -7.22
N ALA A 209 1.52 10.06 -7.72
CA ALA A 209 2.17 8.81 -8.11
C ALA A 209 2.15 8.58 -9.63
N GLU A 210 3.25 8.01 -10.15
CA GLU A 210 3.43 7.64 -11.56
C GLU A 210 3.91 6.18 -11.67
N GLY A 211 3.35 5.39 -12.60
CA GLY A 211 3.75 3.99 -12.85
C GLY A 211 2.60 3.01 -12.68
N THR A 212 2.72 2.08 -11.76
CA THR A 212 1.66 1.14 -11.38
C THR A 212 1.41 1.23 -9.88
N ILE A 213 0.16 1.04 -9.46
CA ILE A 213 -0.20 1.04 -8.05
C ILE A 213 -1.17 -0.09 -7.72
N ARG A 214 -0.85 -0.84 -6.68
CA ARG A 214 -1.70 -1.87 -6.10
C ARG A 214 -1.85 -1.60 -4.61
N VAL A 215 -3.09 -1.50 -4.15
CA VAL A 215 -3.42 -1.31 -2.74
C VAL A 215 -4.43 -2.36 -2.33
N GLU A 216 -4.09 -3.14 -1.31
CA GLU A 216 -4.98 -4.11 -0.73
C GLU A 216 -5.14 -3.85 0.77
N THR A 217 -6.39 -3.66 1.23
CA THR A 217 -6.67 -3.42 2.65
C THR A 217 -7.85 -4.24 3.14
N VAL A 218 -8.04 -4.27 4.44
CA VAL A 218 -9.23 -4.90 5.05
C VAL A 218 -10.21 -3.85 5.53
N SER A 219 -9.76 -2.91 6.35
CA SER A 219 -10.62 -1.90 6.98
C SER A 219 -9.94 -0.54 6.93
N SER A 220 -9.77 -0.02 5.72
CA SER A 220 -9.12 1.26 5.51
C SER A 220 -9.82 2.02 4.40
N ASP A 221 -9.87 3.32 4.55
CA ASP A 221 -10.19 4.20 3.45
C ASP A 221 -8.94 4.38 2.58
N ILE A 222 -9.13 4.31 1.28
CA ILE A 222 -8.07 4.43 0.28
C ILE A 222 -8.26 5.71 -0.50
N VAL A 223 -7.33 6.62 -0.36
CA VAL A 223 -7.35 7.91 -1.04
C VAL A 223 -6.17 8.03 -1.99
N LEU A 224 -6.46 8.08 -3.28
CA LEU A 224 -5.49 8.13 -4.36
C LEU A 224 -5.70 9.42 -5.15
N ARG A 225 -4.81 10.41 -5.01
CA ARG A 225 -4.94 11.74 -5.63
C ARG A 225 -3.81 12.06 -6.60
N ASN A 226 -4.15 12.77 -7.65
CA ASN A 226 -3.22 13.26 -8.68
C ASN A 226 -2.35 12.17 -9.29
N LEU A 227 -2.96 11.02 -9.61
CA LEU A 227 -2.25 9.88 -10.15
C LEU A 227 -2.10 9.93 -11.67
N ARG A 228 -0.93 9.47 -12.15
CA ARG A 228 -0.62 9.25 -13.57
C ARG A 228 -0.11 7.84 -13.75
N VAL A 229 -0.96 6.86 -13.48
CA VAL A 229 -0.62 5.44 -13.48
C VAL A 229 -1.30 4.72 -14.65
N ARG A 230 -0.60 3.74 -15.22
CA ARG A 230 -1.16 2.89 -16.27
C ARG A 230 -2.04 1.79 -15.69
N GLU A 231 -1.71 1.32 -14.52
CA GLU A 231 -2.46 0.32 -13.80
C GLU A 231 -2.70 0.79 -12.36
N ALA A 232 -3.98 0.79 -11.95
CA ALA A 232 -4.36 1.05 -10.56
C ALA A 232 -5.31 -0.04 -10.10
N THR A 233 -4.93 -0.73 -9.04
CA THR A 233 -5.79 -1.69 -8.36
C THR A 233 -5.94 -1.26 -6.91
N ALA A 234 -7.18 -1.05 -6.44
CA ALA A 234 -7.47 -0.79 -5.04
C ALA A 234 -8.58 -1.71 -4.57
N SER A 235 -8.36 -2.38 -3.46
CA SER A 235 -9.29 -3.36 -2.92
C SER A 235 -9.39 -3.22 -1.40
N THR A 236 -10.62 -3.11 -0.89
CA THR A 236 -10.91 -3.10 0.54
C THR A 236 -12.13 -3.95 0.87
N VAL A 237 -12.19 -4.49 2.08
CA VAL A 237 -13.41 -5.14 2.56
C VAL A 237 -14.36 -4.10 3.17
N SER A 238 -13.84 -3.19 3.99
CA SER A 238 -14.64 -2.16 4.64
C SER A 238 -13.90 -0.83 4.62
N GLY A 239 -14.39 0.09 3.83
CA GLY A 239 -13.80 1.42 3.63
C GLY A 239 -14.18 2.01 2.28
N GLU A 240 -13.96 3.28 2.15
CA GLU A 240 -14.20 4.02 0.93
C GLU A 240 -12.97 4.03 0.02
N ILE A 241 -13.19 4.06 -1.28
CA ILE A 241 -12.12 4.20 -2.27
C ILE A 241 -12.34 5.50 -3.04
N LEU A 242 -11.40 6.40 -2.95
CA LEU A 242 -11.34 7.60 -3.77
C LEU A 242 -10.14 7.52 -4.72
N TYR A 243 -10.42 7.46 -6.01
CA TYR A 243 -9.42 7.61 -7.05
C TYR A 243 -9.59 8.96 -7.76
N GLU A 244 -8.54 9.75 -7.80
CA GLU A 244 -8.47 10.98 -8.59
C GLU A 244 -7.19 10.98 -9.43
N GLY A 245 -7.33 10.89 -10.75
CA GLY A 245 -6.16 10.80 -11.60
C GLY A 245 -6.46 10.86 -13.09
N ALA A 246 -5.39 10.92 -13.86
CA ALA A 246 -5.47 10.85 -15.32
C ALA A 246 -5.78 9.42 -15.78
N VAL A 247 -6.65 9.30 -16.75
CA VAL A 247 -6.91 8.03 -17.44
C VAL A 247 -5.96 7.93 -18.63
N ILE A 248 -5.00 7.02 -18.53
CA ILE A 248 -3.99 6.79 -19.57
C ILE A 248 -4.59 5.86 -20.63
N ARG A 249 -4.28 6.12 -21.89
CA ARG A 249 -4.66 5.24 -23.01
C ARG A 249 -4.18 3.81 -22.75
N ASP A 250 -5.05 2.83 -23.03
CA ASP A 250 -4.81 1.41 -22.75
C ASP A 250 -4.56 1.10 -21.25
N GLY A 251 -4.93 2.04 -20.35
CA GLY A 251 -4.82 1.87 -18.92
C GLY A 251 -5.85 0.91 -18.34
N HIS A 252 -5.50 0.31 -17.20
CA HIS A 252 -6.35 -0.64 -16.49
C HIS A 252 -6.55 -0.20 -15.05
N TYR A 253 -7.81 -0.01 -14.65
CA TYR A 253 -8.19 0.51 -13.34
C TYR A 253 -9.24 -0.41 -12.74
N ASP A 254 -8.98 -0.96 -11.55
CA ASP A 254 -9.83 -1.94 -10.90
C ASP A 254 -10.04 -1.57 -9.43
N PHE A 255 -11.26 -1.17 -9.05
CA PHE A 255 -11.58 -0.70 -7.72
C PHE A 255 -12.68 -1.57 -7.11
N ARG A 256 -12.40 -2.19 -5.97
CA ARG A 256 -13.32 -3.10 -5.30
C ARG A 256 -13.48 -2.78 -3.83
N SER A 257 -14.71 -2.55 -3.40
CA SER A 257 -15.09 -2.51 -1.99
C SER A 257 -16.20 -3.53 -1.73
N HIS A 258 -16.16 -4.20 -0.58
CA HIS A 258 -17.33 -4.96 -0.19
C HIS A 258 -18.36 -4.08 0.51
N SER A 259 -17.91 -3.21 1.42
CA SER A 259 -18.78 -2.28 2.16
C SER A 259 -18.14 -0.90 2.19
N GLY A 260 -18.60 -0.02 1.36
CA GLY A 260 -18.13 1.36 1.21
C GLY A 260 -18.31 1.86 -0.21
N ASN A 261 -18.26 3.17 -0.35
CA ASN A 261 -18.46 3.86 -1.62
C ASN A 261 -17.17 3.83 -2.46
N VAL A 262 -17.33 3.83 -3.76
CA VAL A 262 -16.21 3.95 -4.70
C VAL A 262 -16.40 5.21 -5.53
N THR A 263 -15.54 6.20 -5.33
CA THR A 263 -15.54 7.46 -6.08
C THR A 263 -14.39 7.49 -7.06
N VAL A 264 -14.70 7.66 -8.34
CA VAL A 264 -13.71 7.78 -9.41
C VAL A 264 -13.81 9.17 -10.03
N ARG A 265 -12.78 10.01 -9.83
CA ARG A 265 -12.66 11.34 -10.40
C ARG A 265 -11.68 11.36 -11.55
N ILE A 266 -12.17 11.65 -12.74
CA ILE A 266 -11.36 11.65 -13.94
C ILE A 266 -11.56 12.95 -14.76
N PRO A 267 -10.60 13.38 -15.56
CA PRO A 267 -10.73 14.53 -16.43
C PRO A 267 -11.92 14.40 -17.40
N ALA A 268 -12.61 15.51 -17.69
CA ALA A 268 -13.78 15.54 -18.56
C ALA A 268 -13.51 15.01 -19.99
N ASN A 269 -12.26 15.04 -20.45
CA ASN A 269 -11.81 14.54 -21.76
C ASN A 269 -11.27 13.12 -21.71
N SER A 270 -11.48 12.39 -20.64
CA SER A 270 -11.06 11.00 -20.52
C SER A 270 -11.79 10.08 -21.51
N SER A 271 -11.10 9.01 -21.91
CA SER A 271 -11.64 8.00 -22.82
C SER A 271 -11.48 6.63 -22.18
N ALA A 272 -12.59 6.06 -21.71
CA ALA A 272 -12.57 4.78 -21.01
C ALA A 272 -13.87 3.99 -21.25
N ARG A 273 -13.74 2.66 -21.22
CA ARG A 273 -14.86 1.74 -21.05
C ARG A 273 -15.05 1.53 -19.55
N PHE A 274 -16.21 1.92 -19.07
CA PHE A 274 -16.64 1.76 -17.69
C PHE A 274 -17.48 0.49 -17.54
N GLN A 275 -17.11 -0.33 -16.57
CA GLN A 275 -17.88 -1.48 -16.13
C GLN A 275 -18.05 -1.37 -14.62
N PHE A 276 -19.28 -1.26 -14.15
CA PHE A 276 -19.53 -1.28 -12.73
C PHE A 276 -20.57 -2.31 -12.33
N GLU A 277 -20.44 -2.81 -11.11
CA GLU A 277 -21.32 -3.80 -10.53
C GLU A 277 -21.59 -3.44 -9.07
N THR A 278 -22.87 -3.27 -8.69
CA THR A 278 -23.28 -3.12 -7.29
C THR A 278 -24.45 -4.03 -6.98
N TYR A 279 -24.48 -4.58 -5.78
CA TYR A 279 -25.61 -5.38 -5.30
C TYR A 279 -26.65 -4.49 -4.61
N SER A 280 -26.20 -3.59 -3.72
CA SER A 280 -27.06 -2.68 -2.96
C SER A 280 -26.47 -1.29 -2.95
N GLY A 281 -26.76 -0.49 -3.94
CA GLY A 281 -26.26 0.88 -4.08
C GLY A 281 -26.71 1.47 -5.41
N GLU A 282 -26.35 2.72 -5.64
CA GLU A 282 -26.67 3.48 -6.84
C GLU A 282 -25.41 3.89 -7.60
N LEU A 283 -25.58 4.15 -8.89
CA LEU A 283 -24.56 4.83 -9.69
C LEU A 283 -24.98 6.29 -9.86
N ASP A 284 -24.11 7.20 -9.45
CA ASP A 284 -24.17 8.63 -9.80
C ASP A 284 -23.05 8.96 -10.77
N SER A 285 -23.35 9.72 -11.82
CA SER A 285 -22.34 10.05 -12.83
C SER A 285 -22.54 11.43 -13.41
N ASP A 286 -21.49 12.23 -13.39
CA ASP A 286 -21.40 13.52 -14.10
C ASP A 286 -21.26 13.36 -15.62
N PHE A 287 -20.93 12.15 -16.09
CA PHE A 287 -20.77 11.87 -17.51
C PHE A 287 -22.09 11.38 -18.14
N PRO A 288 -22.39 11.75 -19.38
CA PRO A 288 -23.57 11.24 -20.06
C PRO A 288 -23.44 9.73 -20.28
N ILE A 289 -24.37 8.97 -19.70
CA ILE A 289 -24.41 7.52 -19.82
C ILE A 289 -25.33 7.16 -20.97
N THR A 290 -24.78 6.51 -21.99
CA THR A 290 -25.56 5.87 -23.04
C THR A 290 -25.64 4.38 -22.76
N LEU A 291 -26.75 3.91 -22.19
CA LEU A 291 -26.96 2.50 -21.92
C LEU A 291 -27.10 1.72 -23.23
N MET A 292 -26.44 0.58 -23.35
CA MET A 292 -26.61 -0.33 -24.48
C MET A 292 -28.02 -0.88 -24.48
N PRO A 293 -28.68 -1.03 -25.67
CA PRO A 293 -30.01 -1.58 -25.73
C PRO A 293 -30.02 -3.02 -25.25
N GLY A 294 -30.75 -3.30 -24.18
CA GLY A 294 -30.90 -4.65 -23.58
C GLY A 294 -30.65 -4.75 -22.09
N GLU A 295 -29.98 -3.76 -21.49
CA GLU A 295 -29.50 -3.82 -20.08
C GLU A 295 -30.43 -3.16 -19.06
N ARG A 296 -31.74 -3.25 -19.22
CA ARG A 296 -32.65 -2.90 -18.12
C ARG A 296 -32.77 -4.07 -17.16
N SER A 297 -31.71 -4.33 -16.40
CA SER A 297 -31.80 -5.32 -15.33
C SER A 297 -32.63 -4.76 -14.16
N ARG A 298 -33.84 -5.29 -13.98
CA ARG A 298 -34.63 -5.14 -12.76
C ARG A 298 -34.21 -6.15 -11.68
N SER A 299 -33.18 -6.95 -11.96
CA SER A 299 -32.64 -7.96 -11.06
C SER A 299 -31.35 -7.44 -10.39
N ARG A 300 -31.15 -7.75 -9.14
CA ARG A 300 -29.88 -7.55 -8.44
C ARG A 300 -28.91 -8.67 -8.81
N PRO A 301 -27.59 -8.45 -9.00
CA PRO A 301 -26.88 -7.16 -8.92
C PRO A 301 -27.18 -6.24 -10.12
N ARG A 302 -26.99 -4.95 -9.91
CA ARG A 302 -27.05 -3.96 -10.99
C ARG A 302 -25.70 -3.92 -11.67
N ARG A 303 -25.66 -4.31 -12.92
CA ARG A 303 -24.46 -4.25 -13.76
C ARG A 303 -24.71 -3.33 -14.93
N PHE A 304 -23.76 -2.41 -15.16
CA PHE A 304 -23.82 -1.47 -16.27
C PHE A 304 -22.45 -1.41 -16.94
N GLU A 305 -22.51 -1.27 -18.27
CA GLU A 305 -21.31 -1.07 -19.08
C GLU A 305 -21.59 0.08 -20.05
N PHE A 306 -20.70 1.04 -20.11
CA PHE A 306 -20.79 2.17 -21.02
C PHE A 306 -19.43 2.72 -21.38
N ASN A 307 -19.36 3.46 -22.48
CA ASN A 307 -18.14 4.13 -22.91
C ASN A 307 -18.22 5.62 -22.62
N ILE A 308 -17.12 6.17 -22.16
CA ILE A 308 -16.82 7.59 -22.12
C ILE A 308 -15.80 7.83 -23.23
N GLY A 309 -16.07 8.77 -24.14
CA GLY A 309 -15.22 8.98 -25.30
C GLY A 309 -15.16 7.74 -26.21
N SER A 310 -13.97 7.38 -26.70
CA SER A 310 -13.71 6.22 -27.56
C SER A 310 -13.56 4.89 -26.81
N GLY A 311 -13.51 4.90 -25.47
CA GLY A 311 -13.42 3.69 -24.65
C GLY A 311 -12.04 3.01 -24.68
N GLU A 312 -10.98 3.80 -24.74
CA GLU A 312 -9.60 3.29 -24.89
C GLU A 312 -9.04 2.61 -23.64
N ALA A 313 -9.27 3.17 -22.45
CA ALA A 313 -8.91 2.57 -21.18
C ALA A 313 -10.05 1.68 -20.64
N ARG A 314 -9.75 0.87 -19.65
CA ARG A 314 -10.73 0.05 -18.94
C ARG A 314 -10.77 0.42 -17.47
N ILE A 315 -11.99 0.74 -16.98
CA ILE A 315 -12.25 1.03 -15.58
C ILE A 315 -13.32 0.06 -15.09
N VAL A 316 -12.99 -0.70 -14.06
CA VAL A 316 -13.89 -1.65 -13.40
C VAL A 316 -14.10 -1.21 -11.98
N THR A 317 -15.35 -1.07 -11.56
CA THR A 317 -15.72 -0.76 -10.18
C THR A 317 -16.72 -1.77 -9.67
N GLU A 318 -16.45 -2.39 -8.55
CA GLU A 318 -17.32 -3.39 -7.93
C GLU A 318 -17.55 -3.02 -6.46
N THR A 319 -18.81 -2.96 -6.02
CA THR A 319 -19.15 -2.88 -4.60
C THR A 319 -20.32 -3.82 -4.28
N PHE A 320 -20.33 -4.37 -3.07
CA PHE A 320 -21.50 -5.14 -2.65
C PHE A 320 -22.54 -4.24 -1.99
N SER A 321 -22.10 -3.38 -1.06
CA SER A 321 -22.96 -2.43 -0.35
C SER A 321 -22.29 -1.06 -0.31
N GLY A 322 -22.70 -0.19 -1.21
CA GLY A 322 -22.17 1.16 -1.34
C GLY A 322 -22.50 1.73 -2.72
N ASP A 323 -22.39 3.03 -2.82
CA ASP A 323 -22.64 3.78 -4.04
C ASP A 323 -21.36 3.90 -4.87
N ILE A 324 -21.53 3.97 -6.18
CA ILE A 324 -20.44 4.22 -7.10
C ILE A 324 -20.65 5.61 -7.70
N MET A 325 -19.68 6.49 -7.51
CA MET A 325 -19.70 7.87 -7.99
C MET A 325 -18.64 8.07 -9.07
N LEU A 326 -19.05 8.55 -10.22
CA LEU A 326 -18.17 8.89 -11.34
C LEU A 326 -18.21 10.41 -11.57
N GLU A 327 -17.20 11.10 -11.10
CA GLU A 327 -17.14 12.55 -11.08
C GLU A 327 -16.13 13.12 -12.08
N ARG A 328 -16.34 14.35 -12.51
CA ARG A 328 -15.35 15.10 -13.30
C ARG A 328 -14.33 15.76 -12.40
N SER A 329 -13.05 15.50 -12.61
CA SER A 329 -12.01 16.24 -11.90
C SER A 329 -12.07 17.74 -12.28
N GLY A 330 -11.92 18.61 -11.26
CA GLY A 330 -12.01 20.07 -11.43
C GLY A 330 -13.42 20.67 -11.28
N THR A 331 -14.45 19.86 -10.99
CA THR A 331 -15.79 20.37 -10.65
C THR A 331 -15.94 20.37 -9.13
N SER A 332 -15.55 21.46 -8.49
CA SER A 332 -15.89 21.71 -7.08
C SER A 332 -17.41 21.93 -7.00
N ARG A 333 -18.14 21.10 -6.28
CA ARG A 333 -19.54 21.33 -5.87
C ARG A 333 -19.61 22.27 -4.67
#